data_60ab5485e57724257caa438945a883b6
#
_entry.id   60ab5485e57724257caa438945a883b6
#
_cell.length_a   1.000
_cell.length_b   1.000
_cell.length_c   1.000
_cell.angle_alpha   90.00
_cell.angle_beta   90.00
_cell.angle_gamma   90.00
#
_symmetry.space_group_name_H-M   'P 1'
#
loop_
_entity.id
_entity.type
_entity.pdbx_description
1 polymer ?
#
loop_
_entity_poly.entity_id
_entity_poly.type
_entity_poly.pdbx_seq_one_letter_code
_entity_poly.pdbx_strand_id
1 'polypeptide(L)'
;MNKNPKVDAYLQKLDNPHKQLWQAIRDTVLAVDPKMEEDIKWGAPTFIYKGNLATFNPRAKKFVNLTFHTGATIDDPDGVLEGDSKEARVLRVDSQADLDKKRPGLEKVVRSWIKLQDGK
;
A
#
# COMPACT_ATOMS: atom_id res chain seq x y z
N MET A 1 -5.73 -17.46 -3.12
CA MET A 1 -5.51 -16.06 -3.52
C MET A 1 -6.02 -15.16 -2.42
N ASN A 2 -5.29 -14.12 -2.14
CA ASN A 2 -5.56 -13.24 -0.99
C ASN A 2 -6.33 -11.96 -1.34
N LYS A 3 -6.92 -11.91 -2.54
CA LYS A 3 -7.74 -10.77 -2.95
C LYS A 3 -9.13 -10.83 -2.35
N ASN A 4 -9.63 -9.68 -1.89
CA ASN A 4 -10.92 -9.55 -1.24
C ASN A 4 -11.96 -9.03 -2.25
N PRO A 5 -13.11 -9.71 -2.44
CA PRO A 5 -14.14 -9.25 -3.36
C PRO A 5 -14.67 -7.85 -3.08
N LYS A 6 -14.64 -7.39 -1.82
CA LYS A 6 -15.05 -6.02 -1.48
C LYS A 6 -14.13 -5.00 -2.13
N VAL A 7 -12.82 -5.30 -2.19
CA VAL A 7 -11.84 -4.43 -2.84
C VAL A 7 -12.02 -4.49 -4.35
N ASP A 8 -12.29 -5.67 -4.92
CA ASP A 8 -12.62 -5.80 -6.34
C ASP A 8 -13.79 -4.87 -6.71
N ALA A 9 -14.86 -4.91 -5.93
CA ALA A 9 -16.06 -4.08 -6.18
C ALA A 9 -15.74 -2.59 -6.03
N TYR A 10 -14.93 -2.23 -5.02
CA TYR A 10 -14.51 -0.86 -4.82
C TYR A 10 -13.75 -0.33 -6.04
N LEU A 11 -12.79 -1.10 -6.54
CA LEU A 11 -11.97 -0.70 -7.67
C LEU A 11 -12.78 -0.60 -8.97
N GLN A 12 -13.79 -1.46 -9.15
CA GLN A 12 -14.67 -1.37 -10.31
C GLN A 12 -15.41 -0.04 -10.36
N LYS A 13 -15.79 0.49 -9.21
CA LYS A 13 -16.56 1.74 -9.10
C LYS A 13 -15.66 2.96 -8.93
N LEU A 14 -14.37 2.76 -8.76
CA LEU A 14 -13.45 3.85 -8.48
C LEU A 14 -13.34 4.79 -9.68
N ASP A 15 -13.64 6.07 -9.45
CA ASP A 15 -13.47 7.13 -10.45
C ASP A 15 -12.20 7.91 -10.09
N ASN A 16 -11.07 7.40 -10.58
CA ASN A 16 -9.76 7.99 -10.33
C ASN A 16 -8.89 7.76 -11.57
N PRO A 17 -8.18 8.81 -12.06
CA PRO A 17 -7.35 8.68 -13.26
C PRO A 17 -6.20 7.69 -13.09
N HIS A 18 -5.83 7.32 -11.87
CA HIS A 18 -4.74 6.40 -11.58
C HIS A 18 -5.22 5.01 -11.17
N LYS A 19 -6.44 4.65 -11.53
CA LYS A 19 -7.03 3.36 -11.17
C LYS A 19 -6.13 2.17 -11.51
N GLN A 20 -5.47 2.21 -12.66
CA GLN A 20 -4.56 1.13 -13.06
C GLN A 20 -3.34 1.03 -12.14
N LEU A 21 -2.85 2.17 -11.65
CA LEU A 21 -1.75 2.18 -10.68
C LEU A 21 -2.20 1.60 -9.34
N TRP A 22 -3.43 1.89 -8.92
CA TRP A 22 -4.01 1.27 -7.71
C TRP A 22 -3.99 -0.26 -7.84
N GLN A 23 -4.42 -0.78 -9.01
CA GLN A 23 -4.41 -2.22 -9.28
C GLN A 23 -3.00 -2.79 -9.23
N ALA A 24 -2.04 -2.13 -9.85
CA ALA A 24 -0.66 -2.59 -9.90
C ALA A 24 -0.02 -2.59 -8.51
N ILE A 25 -0.28 -1.57 -7.69
CA ILE A 25 0.20 -1.51 -6.30
C ILE A 25 -0.43 -2.63 -5.48
N ARG A 26 -1.74 -2.83 -5.63
CA ARG A 26 -2.46 -3.93 -4.98
C ARG A 26 -1.81 -5.27 -5.27
N ASP A 27 -1.58 -5.54 -6.54
CA ASP A 27 -0.97 -6.80 -6.98
C ASP A 27 0.44 -6.97 -6.39
N THR A 28 1.22 -5.89 -6.36
CA THR A 28 2.57 -5.91 -5.80
C THR A 28 2.55 -6.26 -4.31
N VAL A 29 1.71 -5.58 -3.53
CA VAL A 29 1.65 -5.78 -2.08
C VAL A 29 1.15 -7.17 -1.72
N LEU A 30 0.06 -7.60 -2.36
CA LEU A 30 -0.53 -8.92 -2.06
C LEU A 30 0.36 -10.07 -2.50
N ALA A 31 1.22 -9.87 -3.49
CA ALA A 31 2.12 -10.90 -3.97
C ALA A 31 3.32 -11.14 -3.06
N VAL A 32 3.60 -10.23 -2.11
CA VAL A 32 4.74 -10.38 -1.21
C VAL A 32 4.59 -11.58 -0.30
N ASP A 33 3.36 -11.85 0.17
CA ASP A 33 3.10 -12.96 1.08
C ASP A 33 1.64 -13.40 0.93
N PRO A 34 1.36 -14.72 0.82
CA PRO A 34 -0.02 -15.21 0.70
C PRO A 34 -0.89 -14.91 1.91
N LYS A 35 -0.29 -14.60 3.05
CA LYS A 35 -1.02 -14.23 4.27
C LYS A 35 -1.34 -12.75 4.35
N MET A 36 -0.82 -11.92 3.44
CA MET A 36 -1.19 -10.52 3.36
C MET A 36 -2.66 -10.44 2.97
N GLU A 37 -3.42 -9.63 3.69
CA GLU A 37 -4.85 -9.45 3.46
C GLU A 37 -5.16 -8.02 3.04
N GLU A 38 -6.39 -7.82 2.57
CA GLU A 38 -6.93 -6.50 2.27
C GLU A 38 -8.40 -6.45 2.66
N ASP A 39 -8.90 -5.26 2.95
CA ASP A 39 -10.31 -5.02 3.23
C ASP A 39 -10.60 -3.55 3.01
N ILE A 40 -11.88 -3.19 3.07
CA ILE A 40 -12.29 -1.78 3.02
C ILE A 40 -12.39 -1.26 4.45
N LYS A 41 -11.58 -0.25 4.77
CA LYS A 41 -11.60 0.44 6.05
C LYS A 41 -11.51 1.93 5.82
N TRP A 42 -12.25 2.71 6.61
CA TRP A 42 -12.30 4.16 6.43
C TRP A 42 -12.69 4.56 5.01
N GLY A 43 -13.53 3.73 4.37
CA GLY A 43 -14.02 3.99 3.01
C GLY A 43 -13.01 3.75 1.91
N ALA A 44 -11.90 3.02 2.16
CA ALA A 44 -10.85 2.80 1.17
C ALA A 44 -10.16 1.45 1.36
N PRO A 45 -9.55 0.91 0.29
CA PRO A 45 -8.78 -0.33 0.40
C PRO A 45 -7.61 -0.19 1.36
N THR A 46 -7.49 -1.14 2.26
CA THR A 46 -6.46 -1.19 3.31
C THR A 46 -5.78 -2.54 3.29
N PHE A 47 -4.45 -2.55 3.35
CA PHE A 47 -3.66 -3.78 3.45
C PHE A 47 -3.46 -4.14 4.92
N ILE A 48 -3.57 -5.42 5.22
CA ILE A 48 -3.60 -5.93 6.60
C ILE A 48 -2.71 -7.16 6.73
N TYR A 49 -1.85 -7.15 7.73
CA TYR A 49 -1.10 -8.34 8.15
C TYR A 49 -0.85 -8.21 9.66
N LYS A 50 -1.64 -8.93 10.45
CA LYS A 50 -1.59 -8.83 11.93
C LYS A 50 -1.66 -7.37 12.40
N GLY A 51 -2.45 -6.59 11.68
CA GLY A 51 -2.61 -5.16 11.91
C GLY A 51 -2.67 -4.40 10.60
N ASN A 52 -3.20 -3.19 10.62
CA ASN A 52 -3.38 -2.38 9.43
C ASN A 52 -2.05 -1.78 8.99
N LEU A 53 -1.61 -2.13 7.79
CA LEU A 53 -0.35 -1.63 7.24
C LEU A 53 -0.52 -0.29 6.55
N ALA A 54 -1.40 -0.23 5.56
CA ALA A 54 -1.50 0.94 4.70
C ALA A 54 -2.88 1.05 4.05
N THR A 55 -3.33 2.30 3.84
CA THR A 55 -4.63 2.61 3.24
C THR A 55 -4.45 3.58 2.08
N PHE A 56 -5.11 3.30 0.96
CA PHE A 56 -5.16 4.23 -0.17
C PHE A 56 -5.96 5.48 0.20
N ASN A 57 -5.53 6.64 -0.34
CA ASN A 57 -6.26 7.89 -0.20
C ASN A 57 -7.01 8.19 -1.52
N PRO A 58 -8.34 7.97 -1.59
CA PRO A 58 -9.09 8.18 -2.82
C PRO A 58 -9.25 9.66 -3.22
N ARG A 59 -8.95 10.58 -2.31
CA ARG A 59 -9.03 12.02 -2.58
C ARG A 59 -7.84 12.52 -3.41
N ALA A 60 -6.74 11.78 -3.41
CA ALA A 60 -5.57 12.15 -4.20
C ALA A 60 -5.81 11.80 -5.67
N LYS A 61 -5.85 12.81 -6.54
CA LYS A 61 -6.14 12.66 -7.97
C LYS A 61 -4.93 12.90 -8.86
N LYS A 62 -3.91 13.59 -8.35
CA LYS A 62 -2.70 13.90 -9.12
C LYS A 62 -1.68 12.78 -9.08
N PHE A 63 -1.76 11.94 -8.07
CA PHE A 63 -0.87 10.78 -7.85
C PHE A 63 -1.60 9.78 -6.98
N VAL A 64 -1.06 8.56 -6.90
CA VAL A 64 -1.56 7.58 -5.95
C VAL A 64 -0.90 7.86 -4.60
N ASN A 65 -1.72 7.92 -3.56
CA ASN A 65 -1.26 8.08 -2.18
C ASN A 65 -1.64 6.82 -1.40
N LEU A 66 -0.64 6.09 -0.95
CA LEU A 66 -0.82 4.95 -0.05
C LEU A 66 -0.17 5.31 1.28
N THR A 67 -1.00 5.54 2.30
CA THR A 67 -0.55 5.98 3.61
C THR A 67 -0.24 4.77 4.49
N PHE A 68 1.02 4.63 4.89
CA PHE A 68 1.48 3.62 5.83
C PHE A 68 1.32 4.18 7.25
N HIS A 69 0.38 3.64 8.00
CA HIS A 69 -0.06 4.20 9.29
C HIS A 69 1.09 4.32 10.31
N THR A 70 1.99 3.35 10.33
CA THR A 70 3.16 3.37 11.20
C THR A 70 4.45 3.29 10.39
N GLY A 71 4.44 3.88 9.21
CA GLY A 71 5.57 3.82 8.27
C GLY A 71 6.88 4.30 8.85
N ALA A 72 6.84 5.22 9.81
CA ALA A 72 8.05 5.73 10.48
C ALA A 72 8.82 4.64 11.23
N THR A 73 8.15 3.55 11.61
CA THR A 73 8.77 2.42 12.34
C THR A 73 9.14 1.26 11.42
N ILE A 74 8.84 1.36 10.14
CA ILE A 74 9.12 0.30 9.16
C ILE A 74 10.43 0.60 8.47
N ASP A 75 11.27 -0.42 8.33
CA ASP A 75 12.53 -0.28 7.61
C ASP A 75 12.27 0.01 6.12
N ASP A 76 12.88 1.08 5.61
CA ASP A 76 12.69 1.57 4.24
C ASP A 76 14.06 1.85 3.62
N PRO A 77 14.82 0.79 3.30
CA PRO A 77 16.21 0.96 2.86
C PRO A 77 16.36 1.72 1.55
N ASP A 78 15.36 1.65 0.67
CA ASP A 78 15.41 2.34 -0.62
C ASP A 78 14.83 3.77 -0.57
N GLY A 79 14.27 4.15 0.58
CA GLY A 79 13.74 5.50 0.77
C GLY A 79 12.52 5.81 -0.10
N VAL A 80 11.61 4.85 -0.28
CA VAL A 80 10.42 5.05 -1.10
C VAL A 80 9.27 5.72 -0.37
N LEU A 81 9.31 5.76 0.96
CA LEU A 81 8.27 6.39 1.77
C LEU A 81 8.65 7.85 2.06
N GLU A 82 7.66 8.73 2.01
CA GLU A 82 7.83 10.17 2.21
C GLU A 82 7.11 10.61 3.49
N GLY A 83 7.55 11.72 4.05
CA GLY A 83 6.91 12.35 5.19
C GLY A 83 7.83 12.48 6.40
N ASP A 84 7.40 13.31 7.34
CA ASP A 84 8.15 13.63 8.56
C ASP A 84 7.31 13.50 9.82
N SER A 85 6.13 12.92 9.71
CA SER A 85 5.27 12.63 10.86
C SER A 85 5.96 11.62 11.79
N LYS A 86 5.58 11.62 13.06
CA LYS A 86 6.13 10.67 14.03
C LYS A 86 5.74 9.23 13.74
N GLU A 87 4.62 9.01 13.07
CA GLU A 87 4.09 7.67 12.82
C GLU A 87 3.92 7.36 11.33
N ALA A 88 3.19 8.20 10.60
CA ALA A 88 2.78 7.90 9.24
C ALA A 88 3.85 8.25 8.22
N ARG A 89 3.85 7.47 7.13
CA ARG A 89 4.63 7.75 5.91
C ARG A 89 3.74 7.48 4.72
N VAL A 90 4.09 8.04 3.57
CA VAL A 90 3.29 7.94 2.35
C VAL A 90 4.13 7.39 1.21
N LEU A 91 3.59 6.39 0.51
CA LEU A 91 4.10 6.00 -0.79
C LEU A 91 3.35 6.82 -1.82
N ARG A 92 4.07 7.64 -2.57
CA ARG A 92 3.52 8.46 -3.65
C ARG A 92 3.97 7.89 -4.98
N VAL A 93 3.02 7.59 -5.86
CA VAL A 93 3.30 7.05 -7.19
C VAL A 93 2.50 7.86 -8.22
N ASP A 94 3.18 8.45 -9.18
CA ASP A 94 2.52 9.33 -10.16
C ASP A 94 2.45 8.75 -11.59
N SER A 95 3.11 7.62 -11.84
CA SER A 95 3.11 6.97 -13.15
C SER A 95 3.53 5.51 -13.04
N GLN A 96 3.32 4.75 -14.10
CA GLN A 96 3.78 3.36 -14.16
C GLN A 96 5.31 3.30 -14.05
N ALA A 97 6.02 4.20 -14.72
CA ALA A 97 7.48 4.25 -14.65
C ALA A 97 7.96 4.52 -13.22
N ASP A 98 7.26 5.41 -12.50
CA ASP A 98 7.55 5.70 -11.10
C ASP A 98 7.33 4.46 -10.22
N LEU A 99 6.23 3.74 -10.44
CA LEU A 99 5.97 2.49 -9.73
C LEU A 99 7.05 1.45 -10.01
N ASP A 100 7.46 1.31 -11.26
CA ASP A 100 8.49 0.34 -11.64
C ASP A 100 9.80 0.60 -10.90
N LYS A 101 10.15 1.88 -10.70
CA LYS A 101 11.33 2.27 -9.93
C LYS A 101 11.16 1.95 -8.44
N LYS A 102 9.99 2.19 -7.89
CA LYS A 102 9.72 2.07 -6.45
C LYS A 102 9.31 0.66 -6.02
N ARG A 103 8.93 -0.19 -6.97
CA ARG A 103 8.41 -1.53 -6.65
C ARG A 103 9.34 -2.34 -5.76
N PRO A 104 10.65 -2.45 -6.05
CA PRO A 104 11.53 -3.23 -5.16
C PRO A 104 11.56 -2.67 -3.74
N GLY A 105 11.56 -1.36 -3.58
CA GLY A 105 11.52 -0.71 -2.27
C GLY A 105 10.20 -0.95 -1.55
N LEU A 106 9.08 -0.90 -2.29
CA LEU A 106 7.76 -1.19 -1.73
C LEU A 106 7.71 -2.63 -1.20
N GLU A 107 8.23 -3.57 -1.98
CA GLU A 107 8.28 -4.98 -1.56
C GLU A 107 9.11 -5.14 -0.28
N LYS A 108 10.23 -4.44 -0.17
CA LYS A 108 11.08 -4.46 1.03
C LYS A 108 10.34 -3.91 2.25
N VAL A 109 9.61 -2.81 2.08
CA VAL A 109 8.81 -2.21 3.15
C VAL A 109 7.76 -3.19 3.65
N VAL A 110 7.04 -3.84 2.73
CA VAL A 110 6.01 -4.81 3.09
C VAL A 110 6.62 -6.01 3.84
N ARG A 111 7.76 -6.53 3.37
CA ARG A 111 8.46 -7.62 4.06
C ARG A 111 8.94 -7.20 5.45
N SER A 112 9.38 -5.96 5.59
CA SER A 112 9.79 -5.41 6.89
C SER A 112 8.63 -5.37 7.87
N TRP A 113 7.44 -4.97 7.40
CA TRP A 113 6.23 -4.98 8.23
C TRP A 113 5.89 -6.40 8.69
N ILE A 114 5.90 -7.35 7.76
CA ILE A 114 5.61 -8.74 8.06
C ILE A 114 6.55 -9.26 9.14
N LYS A 115 7.84 -8.97 8.99
CA LYS A 115 8.87 -9.37 9.96
C LYS A 115 8.64 -8.75 11.33
N LEU A 116 8.29 -7.47 11.37
CA LEU A 116 7.96 -6.78 12.62
C LEU A 116 6.78 -7.43 13.33
N GLN A 117 5.72 -7.72 12.59
CA GLN A 117 4.50 -8.30 13.14
C GLN A 117 4.73 -9.74 13.62
N ASP A 118 5.52 -10.51 12.89
CA ASP A 118 5.85 -11.89 13.26
C ASP A 118 6.74 -11.96 14.50
N GLY A 119 7.50 -10.91 14.77
CA GLY A 119 8.36 -10.84 15.95
C GLY A 119 7.66 -10.41 17.25
N LYS A 120 6.38 -10.10 17.17
CA LYS A 120 5.61 -9.66 18.36
C LYS A 120 4.97 -10.81 19.11
#